data_dc33b2b24f341de960fb7c6b52d6b34f
#
_entry.id   dc33b2b24f341de960fb7c6b52d6b34f
#
_cell.length_a   1.000
_cell.length_b   1.000
_cell.length_c   1.000
_cell.angle_alpha   90.00
_cell.angle_beta   90.00
_cell.angle_gamma   90.00
#
_symmetry.space_group_name_H-M   'P 1'
#
loop_
_entity.id
_entity.type
_entity.pdbx_description
1 polymer ?
#
loop_
_entity_poly.entity_id
_entity_poly.type
_entity_poly.pdbx_seq_one_letter_code
_entity_poly.pdbx_strand_id
1 'polypeptide(L)'
;GCFGIHFRSRNFFMWTNKVISNRRAAKGIIFGDQGLFIKREVFYEAGMFPEIPIMEDYQFSLTLRDMGVATVMTENTLLVSDRRYRGSTIRKLMVMKHMANLRKRYRAGEDPVKLFEEYPDIR
;
A
#
# COMPACT_ATOMS: atom_id res chain seq x y z
N GLY A 1 -13.10 -0.92 4.65
CA GLY A 1 -12.52 -2.26 4.48
C GLY A 1 -11.65 -2.40 3.25
N CYS A 2 -11.06 -3.56 3.06
CA CYS A 2 -10.24 -3.88 1.90
C CYS A 2 -10.30 -5.38 1.60
N PHE A 3 -9.73 -5.76 0.47
CA PHE A 3 -9.54 -7.17 0.09
C PHE A 3 -8.14 -7.65 0.48
N GLY A 4 -8.02 -8.95 0.77
CA GLY A 4 -6.73 -9.59 0.74
C GLY A 4 -6.16 -9.61 -0.68
N ILE A 5 -4.83 -9.67 -0.83
CA ILE A 5 -4.20 -9.78 -2.15
C ILE A 5 -3.52 -11.12 -2.34
N HIS A 6 -3.46 -11.55 -3.58
CA HIS A 6 -2.57 -12.62 -4.02
C HIS A 6 -1.94 -12.27 -5.38
N PHE A 7 -0.82 -12.90 -5.67
CA PHE A 7 -0.10 -12.70 -6.93
C PHE A 7 -0.21 -13.94 -7.81
N ARG A 8 -0.15 -13.74 -9.13
CA ARG A 8 -0.15 -14.86 -10.08
C ARG A 8 1.08 -15.76 -9.94
N SER A 9 2.23 -15.15 -9.67
CA SER A 9 3.48 -15.86 -9.43
C SER A 9 3.47 -16.58 -8.08
N ARG A 10 3.79 -17.88 -8.08
CA ARG A 10 3.81 -18.74 -6.88
C ARG A 10 5.20 -18.90 -6.24
N ASN A 11 6.13 -17.99 -6.50
CA ASN A 11 7.45 -18.08 -5.88
C ASN A 11 7.43 -17.62 -4.41
N PHE A 12 8.41 -18.07 -3.63
CA PHE A 12 8.53 -17.76 -2.21
C PHE A 12 8.53 -16.26 -1.92
N PHE A 13 9.18 -15.46 -2.77
CA PHE A 13 9.25 -14.03 -2.62
C PHE A 13 7.86 -13.36 -2.72
N MET A 14 7.05 -13.74 -3.70
CA MET A 14 5.71 -13.18 -3.85
C MET A 14 4.76 -13.68 -2.76
N TRP A 15 4.95 -14.91 -2.27
CA TRP A 15 4.25 -15.41 -1.09
C TRP A 15 4.55 -14.56 0.15
N THR A 16 5.83 -14.24 0.41
CA THR A 16 6.24 -13.38 1.53
C THR A 16 5.63 -11.98 1.40
N ASN A 17 5.66 -11.38 0.21
CA ASN A 17 5.06 -10.08 -0.05
C ASN A 17 3.54 -10.08 0.20
N LYS A 18 2.82 -11.11 -0.26
CA LYS A 18 1.41 -11.33 0.05
C LYS A 18 1.16 -11.33 1.56
N VAL A 19 1.92 -12.14 2.31
CA VAL A 19 1.74 -12.27 3.77
C VAL A 19 1.97 -10.95 4.47
N ILE A 20 3.04 -10.23 4.13
CA ILE A 20 3.37 -8.92 4.71
C ILE A 20 2.27 -7.89 4.39
N SER A 21 1.81 -7.84 3.13
CA SER A 21 0.78 -6.89 2.70
C SER A 21 -0.56 -7.15 3.40
N ASN A 22 -1.00 -8.39 3.47
CA ASN A 22 -2.25 -8.75 4.12
C ASN A 22 -2.19 -8.53 5.65
N ARG A 23 -1.05 -8.83 6.30
CA ARG A 23 -0.87 -8.52 7.73
C ARG A 23 -0.88 -7.03 8.02
N ARG A 24 -0.33 -6.21 7.12
CA ARG A 24 -0.37 -4.75 7.24
C ARG A 24 -1.81 -4.25 7.11
N ALA A 25 -2.56 -4.72 6.12
CA ALA A 25 -3.95 -4.35 5.91
C ALA A 25 -4.84 -4.75 7.09
N ALA A 26 -4.63 -5.93 7.66
CA ALA A 26 -5.34 -6.37 8.87
C ALA A 26 -5.08 -5.46 10.09
N LYS A 27 -4.02 -4.64 10.06
CA LYS A 27 -3.72 -3.60 11.06
C LYS A 27 -4.24 -2.21 10.65
N GLY A 28 -5.10 -2.13 9.64
CA GLY A 28 -5.70 -0.89 9.17
C GLY A 28 -4.82 -0.04 8.25
N ILE A 29 -3.66 -0.52 7.82
CA ILE A 29 -2.81 0.17 6.85
C ILE A 29 -3.03 -0.46 5.46
N ILE A 30 -3.89 0.15 4.70
CA ILE A 30 -4.39 -0.34 3.41
C ILE A 30 -3.75 0.48 2.28
N PHE A 31 -3.27 -0.20 1.25
CA PHE A 31 -2.79 0.44 0.03
C PHE A 31 -3.80 0.29 -1.10
N GLY A 32 -3.73 1.17 -2.09
CA GLY A 32 -4.67 1.20 -3.20
C GLY A 32 -4.80 -0.12 -3.96
N ASP A 33 -3.73 -0.92 -4.05
CA ASP A 33 -3.72 -2.26 -4.66
C ASP A 33 -4.56 -3.31 -3.92
N GLN A 34 -5.02 -2.99 -2.71
CA GLN A 34 -5.90 -3.84 -1.90
C GLN A 34 -7.39 -3.52 -2.07
N GLY A 35 -7.75 -2.63 -2.99
CA GLY A 35 -9.15 -2.30 -3.30
C GLY A 35 -9.90 -1.77 -2.07
N LEU A 36 -9.45 -0.63 -1.56
CA LEU A 36 -10.08 0.07 -0.45
C LEU A 36 -11.54 0.38 -0.78
N PHE A 37 -12.45 0.04 0.12
CA PHE A 37 -13.84 0.48 0.09
C PHE A 37 -14.23 1.09 1.44
N ILE A 38 -15.04 2.14 1.40
CA ILE A 38 -15.39 2.93 2.58
C ILE A 38 -16.79 3.51 2.43
N LYS A 39 -17.48 3.74 3.54
CA LYS A 39 -18.73 4.49 3.54
C LYS A 39 -18.46 5.93 3.14
N ARG A 40 -19.34 6.49 2.31
CA ARG A 40 -19.19 7.84 1.78
C ARG A 40 -19.02 8.89 2.88
N GLU A 41 -19.83 8.79 3.94
CA GLU A 41 -19.81 9.70 5.07
C GLU A 41 -18.43 9.70 5.74
N VAL A 42 -17.89 8.52 6.04
CA VAL A 42 -16.57 8.36 6.67
C VAL A 42 -15.45 8.87 5.77
N PHE A 43 -15.58 8.72 4.44
CA PHE A 43 -14.61 9.24 3.48
C PHE A 43 -14.50 10.77 3.55
N TYR A 44 -15.65 11.45 3.62
CA TYR A 44 -15.68 12.91 3.76
C TYR A 44 -15.24 13.38 5.13
N GLU A 45 -15.64 12.72 6.20
CA GLU A 45 -15.19 13.02 7.57
C GLU A 45 -13.67 12.89 7.72
N ALA A 46 -13.07 11.92 7.03
CA ALA A 46 -11.61 11.73 7.01
C ALA A 46 -10.87 12.75 6.13
N GLY A 47 -11.57 13.67 5.46
CA GLY A 47 -10.98 14.70 4.62
C GLY A 47 -10.59 14.20 3.22
N MET A 48 -11.12 13.05 2.78
CA MET A 48 -10.83 12.43 1.46
C MET A 48 -9.35 12.02 1.32
N PHE A 49 -8.92 11.68 0.10
CA PHE A 49 -7.51 11.47 -0.17
C PHE A 49 -6.77 12.81 -0.18
N PRO A 50 -5.60 12.92 0.46
CA PRO A 50 -4.79 14.12 0.37
C PRO A 50 -4.28 14.33 -1.06
N GLU A 51 -4.20 15.59 -1.49
CA GLU A 51 -3.67 15.97 -2.81
C GLU A 51 -2.13 15.92 -2.82
N ILE A 52 -1.57 14.73 -2.70
CA ILE A 52 -0.13 14.48 -2.77
C ILE A 52 0.18 13.47 -3.87
N PRO A 53 1.34 13.58 -4.54
CA PRO A 53 1.64 12.78 -5.74
C PRO A 53 1.97 11.32 -5.43
N ILE A 54 2.26 10.98 -4.17
CA ILE A 54 2.58 9.63 -3.69
C ILE A 54 2.18 9.48 -2.22
N MET A 55 1.92 8.27 -1.77
CA MET A 55 1.53 7.92 -0.38
C MET A 55 0.14 8.43 0.04
N GLU A 56 -0.72 8.82 -0.90
CA GLU A 56 -2.09 9.29 -0.64
C GLU A 56 -2.94 8.22 0.07
N ASP A 57 -2.85 6.97 -0.39
CA ASP A 57 -3.54 5.82 0.20
C ASP A 57 -2.98 5.46 1.59
N TYR A 58 -1.66 5.55 1.73
CA TYR A 58 -0.98 5.34 3.00
C TYR A 58 -1.37 6.40 4.03
N GLN A 59 -1.34 7.69 3.65
CA GLN A 59 -1.74 8.79 4.52
C GLN A 59 -3.21 8.68 4.92
N PHE A 60 -4.08 8.36 3.96
CA PHE A 60 -5.49 8.16 4.22
C PHE A 60 -5.74 7.02 5.24
N SER A 61 -5.01 5.90 5.11
CA SER A 61 -5.08 4.81 6.08
C SER A 61 -4.63 5.23 7.49
N LEU A 62 -3.61 6.09 7.59
CA LEU A 62 -3.18 6.63 8.88
C LEU A 62 -4.27 7.52 9.48
N THR A 63 -4.89 8.37 8.70
CA THR A 63 -6.02 9.23 9.13
C THR A 63 -7.18 8.40 9.66
N LEU A 64 -7.61 7.37 8.93
CA LEU A 64 -8.68 6.47 9.38
C LEU A 64 -8.35 5.77 10.70
N ARG A 65 -7.12 5.31 10.84
CA ARG A 65 -6.65 4.69 12.08
C ARG A 65 -6.66 5.67 13.26
N ASP A 66 -6.18 6.89 13.03
CA ASP A 66 -6.10 7.93 14.08
C ASP A 66 -7.50 8.42 14.49
N MET A 67 -8.49 8.34 13.58
CA MET A 67 -9.92 8.53 13.87
C MET A 67 -10.56 7.34 14.61
N GLY A 68 -9.86 6.23 14.80
CA GLY A 68 -10.40 5.02 15.41
C GLY A 68 -11.38 4.24 14.51
N VAL A 69 -11.34 4.46 13.20
CA VAL A 69 -12.22 3.76 12.25
C VAL A 69 -11.80 2.29 12.15
N ALA A 70 -12.69 1.39 12.54
CA ALA A 70 -12.47 -0.04 12.40
C ALA A 70 -12.43 -0.44 10.92
N THR A 71 -11.36 -1.11 10.52
CA THR A 71 -11.19 -1.64 9.16
C THR A 71 -11.36 -3.15 9.14
N VAL A 72 -11.98 -3.66 8.08
CA VAL A 72 -12.22 -5.10 7.88
C VAL A 72 -11.55 -5.53 6.58
N MET A 73 -10.82 -6.62 6.63
CA MET A 73 -10.33 -7.30 5.44
C MET A 73 -11.32 -8.43 5.10
N THR A 74 -11.80 -8.45 3.86
CA THR A 74 -12.74 -9.48 3.40
C THR A 74 -12.05 -10.83 3.22
N GLU A 75 -12.83 -11.91 3.21
CA GLU A 75 -12.33 -13.25 2.88
C GLU A 75 -11.94 -13.37 1.40
N ASN A 76 -12.60 -12.60 0.54
CA ASN A 76 -12.27 -12.55 -0.89
C ASN A 76 -10.93 -11.87 -1.12
N THR A 77 -10.21 -12.30 -2.16
CA THR A 77 -8.90 -11.78 -2.49
C THR A 77 -8.86 -11.21 -3.91
N LEU A 78 -8.05 -10.19 -4.12
CA LEU A 78 -7.77 -9.62 -5.42
C LEU A 78 -6.49 -10.22 -6.01
N LEU A 79 -6.53 -10.51 -7.30
CA LEU A 79 -5.34 -10.88 -8.07
C LEU A 79 -4.60 -9.61 -8.48
N VAL A 80 -3.45 -9.36 -7.87
CA VAL A 80 -2.64 -8.17 -8.13
C VAL A 80 -1.50 -8.49 -9.08
N SER A 81 -1.21 -7.54 -9.98
CA SER A 81 -0.11 -7.66 -10.94
C SER A 81 1.24 -7.67 -10.23
N ASP A 82 2.09 -8.60 -10.62
CA ASP A 82 3.48 -8.71 -10.16
C ASP A 82 4.51 -8.06 -11.10
N ARG A 83 4.05 -7.26 -12.09
CA ARG A 83 4.92 -6.63 -13.11
C ARG A 83 6.10 -5.87 -12.50
N ARG A 84 5.88 -5.15 -11.39
CA ARG A 84 6.92 -4.41 -10.67
C ARG A 84 8.03 -5.29 -10.13
N TYR A 85 7.71 -6.56 -9.89
CA TYR A 85 8.63 -7.55 -9.32
C TYR A 85 9.17 -8.53 -10.36
N ARG A 86 9.10 -8.20 -11.66
CA ARG A 86 9.70 -9.00 -12.73
C ARG A 86 11.23 -8.87 -12.70
N GLY A 87 11.92 -9.94 -13.06
CA GLY A 87 13.37 -10.00 -13.10
C GLY A 87 14.00 -10.81 -11.96
N SER A 88 15.27 -10.57 -11.70
CA SER A 88 16.04 -11.33 -10.70
C SER A 88 15.53 -11.11 -9.27
N THR A 89 15.84 -12.04 -8.37
CA THR A 89 15.53 -11.92 -6.94
C THR A 89 16.17 -10.67 -6.32
N ILE A 90 17.37 -10.32 -6.76
CA ILE A 90 18.07 -9.13 -6.30
C ILE A 90 17.27 -7.87 -6.65
N ARG A 91 16.79 -7.76 -7.91
CA ARG A 91 15.95 -6.63 -8.33
C ARG A 91 14.69 -6.51 -7.48
N LYS A 92 14.02 -7.63 -7.20
CA LYS A 92 12.82 -7.66 -6.35
C LYS A 92 13.09 -7.14 -4.94
N LEU A 93 14.19 -7.56 -4.34
CA LEU A 93 14.62 -7.09 -3.01
C LEU A 93 14.96 -5.60 -3.03
N MET A 94 15.63 -5.12 -4.08
CA MET A 94 15.93 -3.69 -4.24
C MET A 94 14.65 -2.85 -4.32
N VAL A 95 13.65 -3.28 -5.11
CA VAL A 95 12.35 -2.60 -5.20
C VAL A 95 11.66 -2.57 -3.85
N MET A 96 11.60 -3.68 -3.12
CA MET A 96 10.98 -3.71 -1.79
C MET A 96 11.69 -2.81 -0.79
N LYS A 97 13.03 -2.84 -0.77
CA LYS A 97 13.84 -1.97 0.10
C LYS A 97 13.61 -0.50 -0.22
N HIS A 98 13.58 -0.16 -1.51
CA HIS A 98 13.32 1.20 -1.97
C HIS A 98 11.94 1.69 -1.51
N MET A 99 10.88 0.91 -1.75
CA MET A 99 9.52 1.25 -1.31
C MET A 99 9.39 1.35 0.22
N ALA A 100 10.10 0.52 0.97
CA ALA A 100 10.13 0.61 2.42
C ALA A 100 10.86 1.88 2.90
N ASN A 101 11.94 2.28 2.21
CA ASN A 101 12.68 3.50 2.49
C ASN A 101 11.84 4.75 2.21
N LEU A 102 11.13 4.81 1.07
CA LEU A 102 10.24 5.93 0.75
C LEU A 102 9.17 6.12 1.84
N ARG A 103 8.54 5.04 2.31
CA ARG A 103 7.58 5.10 3.42
C ARG A 103 8.19 5.57 4.72
N LYS A 104 9.43 5.15 5.02
CA LYS A 104 10.16 5.59 6.22
C LYS A 104 10.43 7.10 6.17
N ARG A 105 10.91 7.59 5.04
CA ARG A 105 11.21 9.01 4.79
C ARG A 105 9.93 9.86 4.85
N TYR A 106 8.85 9.39 4.23
CA TYR A 106 7.53 10.03 4.32
C TYR A 106 7.08 10.21 5.78
N ARG A 107 7.20 9.15 6.59
CA ARG A 107 6.86 9.23 8.03
C ARG A 107 7.79 10.15 8.83
N ALA A 108 9.00 10.37 8.36
CA ALA A 108 9.94 11.33 8.94
C ALA A 108 9.64 12.78 8.52
N GLY A 109 8.58 13.01 7.73
CA GLY A 109 8.13 14.35 7.31
C GLY A 109 8.79 14.87 6.04
N GLU A 110 9.41 13.99 5.24
CA GLU A 110 9.97 14.42 3.96
C GLU A 110 8.88 14.73 2.93
N ASP A 111 9.11 15.76 2.12
CA ASP A 111 8.19 16.26 1.11
C ASP A 111 7.78 15.16 0.11
N PRO A 112 6.46 14.86 -0.04
CA PRO A 112 5.97 13.87 -0.98
C PRO A 112 6.38 14.13 -2.43
N VAL A 113 6.57 15.39 -2.83
CA VAL A 113 7.01 15.74 -4.19
C VAL A 113 8.41 15.21 -4.47
N LYS A 114 9.34 15.40 -3.52
CA LYS A 114 10.70 14.84 -3.63
C LYS A 114 10.71 13.32 -3.66
N LEU A 115 9.87 12.70 -2.84
CA LEU A 115 9.74 11.24 -2.83
C LEU A 115 9.17 10.70 -4.14
N PHE A 116 8.28 11.45 -4.77
CA PHE A 116 7.70 11.09 -6.07
C PHE A 116 8.73 11.12 -7.20
N GLU A 117 9.65 12.08 -7.20
CA GLU A 117 10.76 12.14 -8.18
C GLU A 117 11.65 10.90 -8.15
N GLU A 118 11.80 10.29 -6.97
CA GLU A 118 12.56 9.05 -6.80
C GLU A 118 11.72 7.77 -7.03
N TYR A 119 10.40 7.93 -7.21
CA TYR A 119 9.51 6.79 -7.42
C TYR A 119 9.68 6.24 -8.84
N PRO A 120 10.16 4.99 -8.99
CA PRO A 120 10.45 4.45 -10.31
C PRO A 120 9.16 4.27 -11.13
N ASP A 121 9.08 4.94 -12.27
CA ASP A 121 8.02 4.70 -13.26
C ASP A 121 8.24 3.32 -13.90
N ILE A 122 7.59 2.31 -13.33
CA ILE A 122 7.59 0.94 -13.87
C ILE A 122 6.31 0.76 -14.67
N ARG A 123 6.29 1.32 -15.85
CA ARG A 123 5.26 1.07 -16.86
C ARG A 123 5.52 -0.21 -17.64
#